data_440b443d581fcbac687b79fa83398ac2
#
_entry.id   440b443d581fcbac687b79fa83398ac2
#
_cell.length_a   1.000
_cell.length_b   1.000
_cell.length_c   1.000
_cell.angle_alpha   90.00
_cell.angle_beta   90.00
_cell.angle_gamma   90.00
#
_symmetry.space_group_name_H-M   'P 1'
#
loop_
_entity.id
_entity.type
_entity.pdbx_description
1 polymer ?
#
loop_
_entity_poly.entity_id
_entity_poly.type
_entity_poly.pdbx_seq_one_letter_code
_entity_poly.pdbx_strand_id
1 'polypeptide(L)'
;DGKVVGFLSEKDIVKAALPGYFDLLRDSSFLPDYGQFQKRLQGISLERVDKYMQTQVIVLDEQDTDLNAAMVLITKSLKRAPVVKDGVFSGVLSRSDLLDYILHSKKEPSD
;
A
#
# COMPACT_ATOMS: atom_id res chain seq x y z
N ASP A 1 7.54 20.12 -1.78
CA ASP A 1 6.59 20.75 -0.86
C ASP A 1 5.91 19.76 0.10
N GLY A 2 6.25 18.48 0.05
CA GLY A 2 5.81 17.48 1.01
C GLY A 2 4.43 16.88 0.76
N LYS A 3 3.79 17.19 -0.35
CA LYS A 3 2.49 16.60 -0.66
C LYS A 3 2.65 15.17 -1.17
N VAL A 4 1.69 14.30 -0.82
CA VAL A 4 1.67 12.93 -1.31
C VAL A 4 1.17 12.95 -2.76
N VAL A 5 1.98 12.40 -3.67
CA VAL A 5 1.63 12.36 -5.10
C VAL A 5 1.40 10.95 -5.62
N GLY A 6 1.79 9.92 -4.84
CA GLY A 6 1.61 8.55 -5.27
C GLY A 6 1.95 7.56 -4.17
N PHE A 7 1.66 6.28 -4.44
CA PHE A 7 1.96 5.19 -3.52
C PHE A 7 2.41 3.98 -4.33
N LEU A 8 3.54 3.40 -3.96
CA LEU A 8 4.07 2.20 -4.62
C LEU A 8 4.11 1.06 -3.62
N SER A 9 3.53 -0.08 -3.99
CA SER A 9 3.53 -1.28 -3.17
C SER A 9 4.24 -2.42 -3.89
N GLU A 10 4.58 -3.45 -3.15
CA GLU A 10 5.15 -4.67 -3.72
C GLU A 10 4.23 -5.26 -4.80
N LYS A 11 2.93 -5.19 -4.58
CA LYS A 11 1.93 -5.70 -5.52
C LYS A 11 2.05 -5.00 -6.88
N ASP A 12 2.26 -3.69 -6.88
CA ASP A 12 2.41 -2.92 -8.11
C ASP A 12 3.65 -3.35 -8.88
N ILE A 13 4.74 -3.63 -8.17
CA ILE A 13 5.99 -4.07 -8.77
C ILE A 13 5.84 -5.46 -9.38
N VAL A 14 5.21 -6.38 -8.64
CA VAL A 14 4.99 -7.74 -9.12
C VAL A 14 4.08 -7.75 -10.35
N LYS A 15 3.02 -6.95 -10.34
CA LYS A 15 2.13 -6.81 -11.50
C LYS A 15 2.88 -6.36 -12.75
N ALA A 16 3.78 -5.38 -12.58
CA ALA A 16 4.57 -4.86 -13.70
C ALA A 16 5.55 -5.89 -14.24
N ALA A 17 6.11 -6.75 -13.36
CA ALA A 17 7.08 -7.76 -13.75
C ALA A 17 6.44 -9.03 -14.29
N LEU A 18 5.15 -9.25 -14.04
CA LEU A 18 4.40 -10.44 -14.47
C LEU A 18 3.24 -10.04 -15.39
N PRO A 19 3.50 -9.83 -16.68
CA PRO A 19 2.38 -9.64 -17.62
C PRO A 19 1.48 -10.87 -17.56
N GLY A 20 0.17 -10.64 -17.55
CA GLY A 20 -0.77 -11.73 -17.37
C GLY A 20 -1.00 -12.13 -15.93
N TYR A 21 -0.64 -11.27 -14.98
CA TYR A 21 -0.83 -11.53 -13.55
C TYR A 21 -2.26 -11.99 -13.23
N PHE A 22 -3.27 -11.37 -13.84
CA PHE A 22 -4.66 -11.75 -13.62
C PHE A 22 -5.00 -13.12 -14.22
N ASP A 23 -4.34 -13.48 -15.31
CA ASP A 23 -4.53 -14.80 -15.92
C ASP A 23 -3.94 -15.88 -15.02
N LEU A 24 -2.81 -15.59 -14.37
CA LEU A 24 -2.20 -16.48 -13.39
C LEU A 24 -3.13 -16.75 -12.22
N LEU A 25 -3.87 -15.75 -11.77
CA LEU A 25 -4.82 -15.90 -10.68
C LEU A 25 -6.02 -16.78 -11.05
N ARG A 26 -6.39 -16.79 -12.35
CA ARG A 26 -7.52 -17.58 -12.84
C ARG A 26 -7.13 -19.00 -13.24
N ASP A 27 -5.93 -19.16 -13.74
CA ASP A 27 -5.47 -20.43 -14.30
C ASP A 27 -4.06 -20.72 -13.83
N SER A 28 -3.94 -21.57 -12.83
CA SER A 28 -2.66 -21.94 -12.24
C SER A 28 -1.77 -22.76 -13.17
N SER A 29 -2.30 -23.21 -14.30
CA SER A 29 -1.48 -23.91 -15.29
C SER A 29 -0.54 -22.98 -16.04
N PHE A 30 -0.82 -21.66 -16.01
CA PHE A 30 0.02 -20.66 -16.65
C PHE A 30 1.12 -20.25 -15.66
N LEU A 31 2.30 -20.84 -15.84
CA LEU A 31 3.45 -20.53 -14.98
C LEU A 31 4.42 -19.64 -15.76
N PRO A 32 4.71 -18.44 -15.25
CA PRO A 32 5.70 -17.57 -15.89
C PRO A 32 7.10 -18.17 -15.77
N ASP A 33 7.92 -17.91 -16.77
CA ASP A 33 9.34 -18.28 -16.74
C ASP A 33 10.04 -17.43 -15.67
N TYR A 34 10.67 -18.08 -14.71
CA TYR A 34 11.37 -17.40 -13.62
C TYR A 34 12.49 -16.49 -14.15
N GLY A 35 13.21 -16.92 -15.17
CA GLY A 35 14.29 -16.10 -15.74
C GLY A 35 13.77 -14.80 -16.35
N GLN A 36 12.63 -14.85 -17.02
CA GLN A 36 12.00 -13.65 -17.57
C GLN A 36 11.48 -12.74 -16.46
N PHE A 37 10.89 -13.32 -15.42
CA PHE A 37 10.42 -12.57 -14.28
C PHE A 37 11.58 -11.81 -13.62
N GLN A 38 12.69 -12.50 -13.38
CA GLN A 38 13.88 -11.91 -12.77
C GLN A 38 14.43 -10.76 -13.61
N LYS A 39 14.51 -10.95 -14.93
CA LYS A 39 14.99 -9.92 -15.85
C LYS A 39 14.12 -8.69 -15.83
N ARG A 40 12.80 -8.88 -15.85
CA ARG A 40 11.85 -7.76 -15.83
C ARG A 40 11.93 -7.00 -14.52
N LEU A 41 12.06 -7.75 -13.42
CA LEU A 41 12.19 -7.12 -12.10
C LEU A 41 13.46 -6.29 -12.00
N GLN A 42 14.58 -6.81 -12.52
CA GLN A 42 15.85 -6.09 -12.56
C GLN A 42 15.75 -4.83 -13.42
N GLY A 43 15.01 -4.91 -14.55
CA GLY A 43 14.78 -3.75 -15.41
C GLY A 43 13.95 -2.68 -14.71
N ILE A 44 12.92 -3.09 -13.98
CA ILE A 44 12.06 -2.16 -13.24
C ILE A 44 12.86 -1.41 -12.18
N SER A 45 13.84 -2.08 -11.55
CA SER A 45 14.64 -1.46 -10.50
C SER A 45 15.46 -0.27 -10.98
N LEU A 46 15.66 -0.13 -12.29
CA LEU A 46 16.39 0.98 -12.88
C LEU A 46 15.49 2.12 -13.32
N GLU A 47 14.20 1.97 -13.16
CA GLU A 47 13.22 2.97 -13.64
C GLU A 47 12.71 3.84 -12.49
N ARG A 48 12.03 4.92 -12.85
CA ARG A 48 11.48 5.85 -11.85
C ARG A 48 10.23 5.27 -11.20
N VAL A 49 10.05 5.59 -9.94
CA VAL A 49 8.89 5.17 -9.13
C VAL A 49 7.59 5.64 -9.77
N ASP A 50 7.58 6.86 -10.31
CA ASP A 50 6.35 7.45 -10.85
C ASP A 50 5.79 6.69 -12.06
N LYS A 51 6.56 5.80 -12.67
CA LYS A 51 6.09 4.97 -13.76
C LYS A 51 5.15 3.86 -13.29
N TYR A 52 5.30 3.40 -12.06
CA TYR A 52 4.57 2.25 -11.53
C TYR A 52 3.66 2.56 -10.37
N MET A 53 3.84 3.70 -9.72
CA MET A 53 3.06 4.07 -8.54
C MET A 53 1.60 4.35 -8.90
N GLN A 54 0.73 4.13 -7.94
CA GLN A 54 -0.66 4.54 -8.03
C GLN A 54 -0.75 6.02 -7.68
N THR A 55 -1.54 6.77 -8.45
CA THR A 55 -1.70 8.21 -8.23
C THR A 55 -2.98 8.56 -7.49
N GLN A 56 -3.96 7.65 -7.49
CA GLN A 56 -5.16 7.82 -6.68
C GLN A 56 -4.88 7.21 -5.31
N VAL A 57 -4.32 8.03 -4.41
CA VAL A 57 -3.85 7.58 -3.12
C VAL A 57 -4.87 7.94 -2.06
N ILE A 58 -5.23 6.94 -1.24
CA ILE A 58 -6.06 7.17 -0.07
C ILE A 58 -5.12 7.57 1.07
N VAL A 59 -5.32 8.77 1.61
CA VAL A 59 -4.51 9.28 2.71
C VAL A 59 -5.35 9.38 3.97
N LEU A 60 -4.68 9.25 5.11
CA LEU A 60 -5.28 9.48 6.42
C LEU A 60 -4.78 10.80 6.95
N ASP A 61 -5.58 11.45 7.78
CA ASP A 61 -5.18 12.70 8.42
C ASP A 61 -4.78 12.41 9.87
N GLU A 62 -3.78 13.12 10.38
CA GLU A 62 -3.36 12.95 11.77
C GLU A 62 -4.50 13.21 12.76
N GLN A 63 -5.49 13.98 12.35
CA GLN A 63 -6.65 14.28 13.21
C GLN A 63 -7.71 13.17 13.18
N ASP A 64 -7.59 12.19 12.30
CA ASP A 64 -8.55 11.09 12.24
C ASP A 64 -8.51 10.27 13.53
N THR A 65 -9.68 9.77 13.92
CA THR A 65 -9.75 8.86 15.06
C THR A 65 -9.17 7.49 14.68
N ASP A 66 -8.75 6.73 15.70
CA ASP A 66 -8.25 5.36 15.48
C ASP A 66 -9.30 4.51 14.78
N LEU A 67 -10.57 4.65 15.18
CA LEU A 67 -11.66 3.88 14.57
C LEU A 67 -11.82 4.25 13.10
N ASN A 68 -11.79 5.54 12.77
CA ASN A 68 -11.93 5.96 11.38
C ASN A 68 -10.78 5.46 10.52
N ALA A 69 -9.54 5.54 11.04
CA ALA A 69 -8.37 5.03 10.33
C ALA A 69 -8.50 3.52 10.08
N ALA A 70 -8.93 2.76 11.11
CA ALA A 70 -9.13 1.32 10.96
C ALA A 70 -10.19 1.01 9.92
N MET A 71 -11.30 1.74 9.94
CA MET A 71 -12.38 1.54 8.96
C MET A 71 -11.90 1.78 7.55
N VAL A 72 -11.13 2.84 7.32
CA VAL A 72 -10.59 3.14 5.99
C VAL A 72 -9.65 2.03 5.52
N LEU A 73 -8.71 1.62 6.37
CA LEU A 73 -7.75 0.57 6.00
C LEU A 73 -8.45 -0.75 5.69
N ILE A 74 -9.47 -1.10 6.45
CA ILE A 74 -10.19 -2.35 6.27
C ILE A 74 -11.11 -2.29 5.04
N THR A 75 -11.93 -1.26 4.93
CA THR A 75 -12.92 -1.17 3.85
C THR A 75 -12.26 -0.99 2.48
N LYS A 76 -11.08 -0.36 2.45
CA LYS A 76 -10.33 -0.18 1.19
C LYS A 76 -9.28 -1.27 0.98
N SER A 77 -9.24 -2.27 1.84
CA SER A 77 -8.31 -3.41 1.76
C SER A 77 -6.85 -2.96 1.66
N LEU A 78 -6.48 -1.99 2.48
CA LEU A 78 -5.13 -1.44 2.50
C LEU A 78 -4.34 -2.00 3.66
N LYS A 79 -3.09 -2.37 3.40
CA LYS A 79 -2.16 -2.76 4.48
C LYS A 79 -1.56 -1.52 5.14
N ARG A 80 -1.35 -0.47 4.37
CA ARG A 80 -0.72 0.78 4.81
C ARG A 80 -1.36 1.94 4.08
N ALA A 81 -1.30 3.10 4.70
CA ALA A 81 -1.70 4.34 4.04
C ALA A 81 -0.83 5.47 4.55
N PRO A 82 -0.51 6.44 3.68
CA PRO A 82 0.20 7.62 4.14
C PRO A 82 -0.69 8.47 5.03
N VAL A 83 -0.07 9.10 6.01
CA VAL A 83 -0.73 10.01 6.94
C VAL A 83 -0.24 11.41 6.65
N VAL A 84 -1.16 12.37 6.58
CA VAL A 84 -0.83 13.76 6.32
C VAL A 84 -1.25 14.63 7.51
N LYS A 85 -0.56 15.74 7.64
CA LYS A 85 -0.90 16.81 8.59
C LYS A 85 -0.93 18.10 7.82
N ASP A 86 -2.08 18.76 7.81
CA ASP A 86 -2.28 19.99 7.03
C ASP A 86 -1.89 19.80 5.56
N GLY A 87 -2.23 18.64 5.00
CA GLY A 87 -1.98 18.32 3.60
C GLY A 87 -0.55 17.87 3.29
N VAL A 88 0.33 17.82 4.27
CA VAL A 88 1.74 17.47 4.09
C VAL A 88 2.01 16.08 4.69
N PHE A 89 2.80 15.28 3.98
CA PHE A 89 3.15 13.93 4.43
C PHE A 89 3.81 13.97 5.81
N SER A 90 3.30 13.17 6.74
CA SER A 90 3.87 13.07 8.08
C SER A 90 4.32 11.66 8.44
N GLY A 91 3.81 10.64 7.79
CA GLY A 91 4.23 9.27 8.06
C GLY A 91 3.35 8.26 7.36
N VAL A 92 3.56 6.99 7.70
CA VAL A 92 2.79 5.88 7.15
C VAL A 92 2.22 5.09 8.31
N LEU A 93 0.94 4.75 8.22
CA LEU A 93 0.28 3.91 9.21
C LEU A 93 -0.04 2.56 8.58
N SER A 94 0.39 1.48 9.24
CA SER A 94 0.03 0.13 8.82
C SER A 94 -1.16 -0.37 9.62
N ARG A 95 -1.91 -1.27 9.00
CA ARG A 95 -3.07 -1.89 9.66
C ARG A 95 -2.64 -2.67 10.91
N SER A 96 -1.52 -3.38 10.82
CA SER A 96 -1.03 -4.16 11.95
C SER A 96 -0.56 -3.29 13.10
N ASP A 97 0.13 -2.17 12.81
CA ASP A 97 0.57 -1.24 13.84
C ASP A 97 -0.60 -0.58 14.54
N LEU A 98 -1.63 -0.22 13.78
CA LEU A 98 -2.83 0.38 14.36
C LEU A 98 -3.55 -0.59 15.28
N LEU A 99 -3.72 -1.85 14.85
CA LEU A 99 -4.37 -2.86 15.67
C LEU A 99 -3.57 -3.15 16.95
N ASP A 100 -2.25 -3.20 16.83
CA ASP A 100 -1.38 -3.40 17.98
C ASP A 100 -1.52 -2.25 18.98
N TYR A 101 -1.56 -1.02 18.48
CA TYR A 101 -1.75 0.18 19.32
C TYR A 101 -3.09 0.13 20.05
N ILE A 102 -4.18 -0.18 19.33
CA ILE A 102 -5.52 -0.25 19.92
C ILE A 102 -5.59 -1.35 20.98
N LEU A 103 -5.04 -2.52 20.67
CA LEU A 103 -5.07 -3.68 21.56
C LEU A 103 -4.33 -3.41 22.87
N HIS A 104 -3.23 -2.69 22.82
CA HIS A 104 -2.38 -2.43 23.96
C HIS A 104 -2.57 -1.03 24.54
N SER A 105 -3.56 -0.29 24.05
CA SER A 105 -3.83 1.06 24.56
C SER A 105 -4.39 0.99 25.97
N LYS A 106 -3.89 1.89 26.84
CA LYS A 106 -4.39 2.04 28.20
C LYS A 106 -5.56 3.01 28.30
N LYS A 107 -5.97 3.58 27.18
CA LYS A 107 -7.14 4.44 27.16
C LYS A 107 -8.38 3.62 27.42
N GLU A 108 -9.28 4.13 28.25
CA GLU A 108 -10.56 3.48 28.42
C GLU A 108 -11.36 3.58 27.13
N PRO A 109 -12.10 2.50 26.77
CA PRO A 109 -12.96 2.59 25.59
C PRO A 109 -13.96 3.72 25.78
N SER A 110 -14.15 4.53 24.75
CA SER A 110 -15.20 5.54 24.79
C SER A 110 -16.51 4.89 24.51
N ASP A 111 -17.45 5.17 25.35
CA ASP A 111 -18.79 4.59 25.24
C ASP A 111 -19.61 5.30 24.16
#